data_4d9fd8a0cefd397247e3c2e61a2955fb
#
_entry.id   4d9fd8a0cefd397247e3c2e61a2955fb
#
_cell.length_a   1.000
_cell.length_b   1.000
_cell.length_c   1.000
_cell.angle_alpha   90.00
_cell.angle_beta   90.00
_cell.angle_gamma   90.00
#
_symmetry.space_group_name_H-M   'P 1'
#
loop_
_entity.id
_entity.type
_entity.pdbx_description
1 polymer ?
#
loop_
_entity_poly.entity_id
_entity_poly.type
_entity_poly.pdbx_seq_one_letter_code
_entity_poly.pdbx_strand_id
1 'polypeptide(L)'
;YAANKNLLSSDSRRNGTEEWIKQLRIIDSTTITLFSNAIFKGVGRHPRTGKKKGGIKVHSVIHANEGVPCDVQFTSAATNDSFMLAPSHYNHNEIVALDRAYINYAKFEELTDRGVVYVTKMKKNLSYEIMVDCIHQNPEGLMEYREQVVVFRKGDINHIARIITYVDIKKGKKPKLISLLT
;
A
#
# COMPACT_ATOMS: atom_id res chain seq x y z
N TYR A 1 -2.74 -6.44 -21.61
CA TYR A 1 -1.69 -5.55 -21.08
C TYR A 1 -0.33 -5.81 -21.74
N ALA A 2 0.16 -7.04 -21.71
CA ALA A 2 1.48 -7.39 -22.28
C ALA A 2 1.61 -7.04 -23.77
N ALA A 3 0.56 -7.28 -24.55
CA ALA A 3 0.54 -6.97 -25.99
C ALA A 3 0.63 -5.46 -26.30
N ASN A 4 0.17 -4.61 -25.38
CA ASN A 4 0.11 -3.16 -25.57
C ASN A 4 1.19 -2.40 -24.75
N LYS A 5 2.03 -3.10 -24.02
CA LYS A 5 3.03 -2.49 -23.13
C LYS A 5 3.92 -1.49 -23.87
N ASN A 6 4.38 -1.84 -25.07
CA ASN A 6 5.27 -0.98 -25.85
C ASN A 6 4.57 0.31 -26.36
N LEU A 7 3.27 0.24 -26.60
CA LEU A 7 2.49 1.41 -26.99
C LEU A 7 2.24 2.36 -25.81
N LEU A 8 2.06 1.80 -24.62
CA LEU A 8 1.82 2.58 -23.40
C LEU A 8 3.10 3.20 -22.85
N SER A 9 4.23 2.50 -22.96
CA SER A 9 5.53 2.99 -22.48
C SER A 9 6.16 4.05 -23.37
N SER A 10 5.66 4.23 -24.59
CA SER A 10 6.13 5.24 -25.55
C SER A 10 5.45 6.62 -25.39
N ASP A 11 4.66 6.81 -24.34
CA ASP A 11 4.03 8.11 -24.09
C ASP A 11 5.10 9.17 -23.76
N SER A 12 5.41 9.99 -24.77
CA SER A 12 6.42 11.04 -24.71
C SER A 12 6.18 12.10 -23.62
N ARG A 13 4.95 12.21 -23.12
CA ARG A 13 4.59 13.12 -22.01
C ARG A 13 5.22 12.74 -20.68
N ARG A 14 5.78 11.52 -20.56
CA ARG A 14 6.44 11.01 -19.36
C ARG A 14 7.96 10.92 -19.49
N ASN A 15 8.51 11.50 -20.55
CA ASN A 15 9.95 11.69 -20.68
C ASN A 15 10.40 12.69 -19.60
N GLY A 16 11.22 12.24 -18.66
CA GLY A 16 11.66 13.01 -17.48
C GLY A 16 11.08 12.53 -16.16
N THR A 17 10.27 11.46 -16.16
CA THR A 17 9.82 10.79 -14.93
C THR A 17 11.03 10.22 -14.18
N GLU A 18 11.09 10.52 -12.90
CA GLU A 18 12.16 10.00 -12.04
C GLU A 18 12.17 8.46 -12.03
N GLU A 19 13.38 7.88 -11.97
CA GLU A 19 13.59 6.43 -12.12
C GLU A 19 12.78 5.60 -11.11
N TRP A 20 12.64 6.09 -9.88
CA TRP A 20 11.87 5.40 -8.84
C TRP A 20 10.37 5.28 -9.18
N ILE A 21 9.79 6.21 -9.96
CA ILE A 21 8.38 6.14 -10.37
C ILE A 21 8.17 4.98 -11.34
N LYS A 22 9.18 4.66 -12.15
CA LYS A 22 9.12 3.51 -13.06
C LYS A 22 9.06 2.18 -12.30
N GLN A 23 9.57 2.15 -11.09
CA GLN A 23 9.60 0.98 -10.22
C GLN A 23 8.39 0.92 -9.27
N LEU A 24 7.56 1.97 -9.23
CA LEU A 24 6.45 2.08 -8.30
C LEU A 24 5.23 1.27 -8.77
N ARG A 25 4.79 0.36 -7.89
CA ARG A 25 3.53 -0.38 -7.98
C ARG A 25 2.55 0.13 -6.93
N ILE A 26 1.32 0.37 -7.31
CA ILE A 26 0.27 0.80 -6.40
C ILE A 26 -0.74 -0.33 -6.29
N ILE A 27 -0.99 -0.79 -5.05
CA ILE A 27 -2.00 -1.82 -4.78
C ILE A 27 -3.21 -1.17 -4.12
N ASP A 28 -4.37 -1.37 -4.70
CA ASP A 28 -5.63 -0.93 -4.12
C ASP A 28 -6.73 -1.97 -4.33
N SER A 29 -7.80 -1.87 -3.55
CA SER A 29 -8.97 -2.71 -3.70
C SER A 29 -10.26 -1.91 -3.69
N THR A 30 -11.17 -2.29 -4.57
CA THR A 30 -12.51 -1.73 -4.66
C THR A 30 -13.56 -2.81 -4.44
N THR A 31 -14.57 -2.54 -3.60
CA THR A 31 -15.67 -3.46 -3.39
C THR A 31 -16.87 -3.06 -4.23
N ILE A 32 -17.28 -3.96 -5.11
CA ILE A 32 -18.51 -3.84 -5.91
C ILE A 32 -19.62 -4.58 -5.15
N THR A 33 -20.61 -3.82 -4.67
CA THR A 33 -21.76 -4.40 -3.99
C THR A 33 -22.76 -4.92 -5.04
N LEU A 34 -23.07 -6.20 -4.98
CA LEU A 34 -24.06 -6.82 -5.83
C LEU A 34 -25.46 -6.61 -5.25
N PHE A 35 -26.44 -6.41 -6.12
CA PHE A 35 -27.83 -6.28 -5.72
C PHE A 35 -28.31 -7.57 -5.04
N SER A 36 -29.24 -7.44 -4.09
CA SER A 36 -29.73 -8.50 -3.21
C SER A 36 -30.53 -9.63 -3.91
N ASN A 37 -30.58 -9.65 -5.24
CA ASN A 37 -31.32 -10.65 -5.99
C ASN A 37 -30.64 -12.02 -5.95
N ALA A 38 -31.47 -13.03 -5.86
CA ALA A 38 -31.24 -14.41 -5.50
C ALA A 38 -30.10 -15.18 -6.21
N ILE A 39 -29.54 -14.66 -7.29
CA ILE A 39 -28.54 -15.31 -8.14
C ILE A 39 -27.14 -15.36 -7.46
N PHE A 40 -26.87 -14.44 -6.52
CA PHE A 40 -25.55 -14.34 -5.87
C PHE A 40 -25.61 -14.56 -4.34
N LYS A 41 -26.53 -15.38 -3.87
CA LYS A 41 -26.59 -15.79 -2.47
C LYS A 41 -25.28 -16.45 -2.07
N GLY A 42 -24.48 -15.79 -1.23
CA GLY A 42 -23.30 -16.40 -0.62
C GLY A 42 -21.96 -15.76 -0.97
N VAL A 43 -21.90 -14.78 -1.86
CA VAL A 43 -20.65 -14.10 -2.20
C VAL A 43 -20.36 -12.97 -1.20
N GLY A 44 -19.87 -13.36 -0.04
CA GLY A 44 -19.29 -12.44 0.95
C GLY A 44 -20.28 -11.65 1.82
N ARG A 45 -19.76 -11.07 2.91
CA ARG A 45 -20.48 -10.16 3.79
C ARG A 45 -20.04 -8.72 3.50
N HIS A 46 -20.94 -7.77 3.67
CA HIS A 46 -20.59 -6.37 3.60
C HIS A 46 -19.60 -6.02 4.74
N PRO A 47 -18.41 -5.46 4.44
CA PRO A 47 -17.34 -5.30 5.44
C PRO A 47 -17.71 -4.42 6.63
N ARG A 48 -18.62 -3.44 6.47
CA ARG A 48 -19.04 -2.54 7.55
C ARG A 48 -20.29 -2.97 8.31
N THR A 49 -21.22 -3.63 7.66
CA THR A 49 -22.53 -3.91 8.27
C THR A 49 -22.74 -5.36 8.66
N GLY A 50 -21.82 -6.26 8.29
CA GLY A 50 -21.94 -7.69 8.55
C GLY A 50 -23.12 -8.37 7.84
N LYS A 51 -24.00 -7.59 7.18
CA LYS A 51 -25.17 -8.12 6.47
C LYS A 51 -24.71 -8.97 5.29
N LYS A 52 -25.41 -10.08 5.06
CA LYS A 52 -25.19 -10.98 3.91
C LYS A 52 -25.62 -10.29 2.61
N LYS A 53 -24.88 -9.27 2.18
CA LYS A 53 -25.01 -8.73 0.82
C LYS A 53 -23.86 -9.30 0.01
N GLY A 54 -24.15 -9.93 -1.10
CA GLY A 54 -23.15 -10.36 -2.03
C GLY A 54 -22.29 -9.18 -2.51
N GLY A 55 -21.00 -9.40 -2.62
CA GLY A 55 -20.08 -8.40 -3.15
C GLY A 55 -18.84 -9.07 -3.70
N ILE A 56 -18.29 -8.46 -4.73
CA ILE A 56 -17.01 -8.84 -5.33
C ILE A 56 -16.02 -7.75 -4.95
N LYS A 57 -14.85 -8.15 -4.48
CA LYS A 57 -13.72 -7.25 -4.29
C LYS A 57 -12.77 -7.40 -5.46
N VAL A 58 -12.42 -6.28 -6.06
CA VAL A 58 -11.46 -6.19 -7.15
C VAL A 58 -10.17 -5.65 -6.55
N HIS A 59 -9.11 -6.42 -6.63
CA HIS A 59 -7.76 -6.00 -6.24
C HIS A 59 -7.00 -5.64 -7.51
N SER A 60 -6.42 -4.46 -7.54
CA SER A 60 -5.68 -3.95 -8.70
C SER A 60 -4.25 -3.62 -8.30
N VAL A 61 -3.30 -4.05 -9.11
CA VAL A 61 -1.92 -3.57 -9.06
C VAL A 61 -1.71 -2.66 -10.27
N ILE A 62 -1.37 -1.40 -10.01
CA ILE A 62 -1.21 -0.38 -11.04
C ILE A 62 0.27 -0.02 -11.16
N HIS A 63 0.78 -0.01 -12.37
CA HIS A 63 2.10 0.54 -12.67
C HIS A 63 2.01 2.07 -12.66
N ALA A 64 2.63 2.72 -11.67
CA ALA A 64 2.45 4.16 -11.46
C ALA A 64 2.89 5.01 -12.66
N ASN A 65 3.99 4.63 -13.32
CA ASN A 65 4.49 5.33 -14.49
C ASN A 65 3.53 5.25 -15.69
N GLU A 66 2.91 4.09 -15.89
CA GLU A 66 2.04 3.85 -17.04
C GLU A 66 0.57 4.21 -16.73
N GLY A 67 0.19 4.22 -15.46
CA GLY A 67 -1.18 4.48 -15.02
C GLY A 67 -2.17 3.39 -15.42
N VAL A 68 -1.67 2.18 -15.73
CA VAL A 68 -2.48 1.03 -16.17
C VAL A 68 -2.38 -0.12 -15.18
N PRO A 69 -3.47 -0.87 -14.97
CA PRO A 69 -3.42 -2.10 -14.19
C PRO A 69 -2.51 -3.14 -14.86
N CYS A 70 -1.56 -3.67 -14.09
CA CYS A 70 -0.71 -4.79 -14.53
C CYS A 70 -1.17 -6.13 -13.95
N ASP A 71 -1.97 -6.12 -12.89
CA ASP A 71 -2.64 -7.30 -12.33
C ASP A 71 -4.01 -6.90 -11.80
N VAL A 72 -5.01 -7.76 -12.02
CA VAL A 72 -6.37 -7.58 -11.52
C VAL A 72 -6.89 -8.92 -11.02
N GLN A 73 -7.27 -8.99 -9.75
CA GLN A 73 -7.79 -10.19 -9.14
C GLN A 73 -9.16 -9.94 -8.50
N PHE A 74 -10.02 -10.94 -8.58
CA PHE A 74 -11.36 -10.89 -8.03
C PHE A 74 -11.49 -11.84 -6.85
N THR A 75 -12.02 -11.33 -5.75
CA THR A 75 -12.30 -12.13 -4.55
C THR A 75 -13.68 -11.84 -3.99
N SER A 76 -14.11 -12.65 -3.04
CA SER A 76 -15.28 -12.34 -2.24
C SER A 76 -15.07 -11.03 -1.46
N ALA A 77 -16.09 -10.20 -1.31
CA ALA A 77 -16.03 -8.98 -0.51
C ALA A 77 -15.62 -9.22 0.96
N ALA A 78 -15.74 -10.45 1.45
CA ALA A 78 -15.30 -10.85 2.79
C ALA A 78 -13.80 -11.14 2.89
N THR A 79 -13.09 -11.29 1.77
CA THR A 79 -11.66 -11.60 1.75
C THR A 79 -10.87 -10.42 2.33
N ASN A 80 -9.96 -10.73 3.25
CA ASN A 80 -9.07 -9.71 3.80
C ASN A 80 -8.02 -9.32 2.75
N ASP A 81 -7.83 -8.01 2.55
CA ASP A 81 -6.89 -7.46 1.57
C ASP A 81 -5.46 -7.99 1.76
N SER A 82 -5.04 -8.20 3.01
CA SER A 82 -3.69 -8.71 3.31
C SER A 82 -3.38 -10.09 2.70
N PHE A 83 -4.39 -10.90 2.38
CA PHE A 83 -4.16 -12.18 1.70
C PHE A 83 -3.73 -12.00 0.23
N MET A 84 -4.13 -10.88 -0.39
CA MET A 84 -3.85 -10.60 -1.80
C MET A 84 -2.46 -10.01 -2.03
N LEU A 85 -1.77 -9.57 -0.98
CA LEU A 85 -0.37 -9.19 -1.09
C LEU A 85 0.48 -10.46 -1.29
N ALA A 86 1.03 -10.61 -2.49
CA ALA A 86 1.90 -11.74 -2.86
C ALA A 86 3.33 -11.24 -3.12
N PRO A 87 4.25 -11.32 -2.14
CA PRO A 87 5.62 -10.80 -2.27
C PRO A 87 6.38 -11.38 -3.47
N SER A 88 6.09 -12.64 -3.85
CA SER A 88 6.71 -13.31 -5.00
C SER A 88 6.45 -12.64 -6.35
N HIS A 89 5.45 -11.78 -6.46
CA HIS A 89 5.12 -11.04 -7.69
C HIS A 89 5.96 -9.79 -7.90
N TYR A 90 6.80 -9.42 -6.92
CA TYR A 90 7.62 -8.21 -6.97
C TYR A 90 9.09 -8.56 -7.09
N ASN A 91 9.82 -7.72 -7.84
CA ASN A 91 11.25 -7.88 -8.10
C ASN A 91 12.06 -6.95 -7.20
N HIS A 92 13.34 -7.28 -7.05
CA HIS A 92 14.31 -6.44 -6.36
C HIS A 92 14.28 -4.99 -6.89
N ASN A 93 14.37 -4.02 -5.98
CA ASN A 93 14.26 -2.58 -6.24
C ASN A 93 12.87 -2.06 -6.67
N GLU A 94 11.83 -2.90 -6.71
CA GLU A 94 10.48 -2.37 -6.87
C GLU A 94 9.98 -1.72 -5.57
N ILE A 95 9.15 -0.70 -5.73
CA ILE A 95 8.48 0.01 -4.63
C ILE A 95 7.01 -0.33 -4.67
N VAL A 96 6.46 -0.78 -3.56
CA VAL A 96 5.05 -1.19 -3.46
C VAL A 96 4.32 -0.25 -2.51
N ALA A 97 3.49 0.65 -3.06
CA ALA A 97 2.60 1.49 -2.28
C ALA A 97 1.24 0.81 -2.11
N LEU A 98 0.80 0.68 -0.86
CA LEU A 98 -0.42 -0.07 -0.54
C LEU A 98 -1.25 0.59 0.57
N ASP A 99 -2.55 0.32 0.59
CA ASP A 99 -3.41 0.77 1.68
C ASP A 99 -3.07 0.01 2.98
N ARG A 100 -3.30 0.65 4.10
CA ARG A 100 -3.08 0.07 5.44
C ARG A 100 -3.91 -1.20 5.72
N ALA A 101 -4.90 -1.53 4.91
CA ALA A 101 -5.64 -2.78 5.01
C ALA A 101 -4.77 -4.00 4.66
N TYR A 102 -3.72 -3.80 3.88
CA TYR A 102 -2.75 -4.83 3.47
C TYR A 102 -1.67 -5.11 4.52
N ILE A 103 -1.59 -4.38 5.64
CA ILE A 103 -0.54 -4.57 6.66
C ILE A 103 -0.52 -6.01 7.16
N ASN A 104 0.58 -6.68 6.88
CA ASN A 104 0.90 -8.04 7.31
C ASN A 104 2.44 -8.13 7.47
N TYR A 105 2.92 -8.24 8.71
CA TYR A 105 4.35 -8.16 9.00
C TYR A 105 5.15 -9.32 8.39
N ALA A 106 4.59 -10.53 8.33
CA ALA A 106 5.27 -11.67 7.69
C ALA A 106 5.51 -11.41 6.19
N LYS A 107 4.51 -10.85 5.51
CA LYS A 107 4.64 -10.51 4.10
C LYS A 107 5.55 -9.30 3.87
N PHE A 108 5.59 -8.38 4.81
CA PHE A 108 6.50 -7.23 4.76
C PHE A 108 7.95 -7.67 4.96
N GLU A 109 8.20 -8.65 5.85
CA GLU A 109 9.50 -9.28 6.00
C GLU A 109 9.94 -9.93 4.69
N GLU A 110 9.06 -10.74 4.09
CA GLU A 110 9.34 -11.38 2.79
C GLU A 110 9.61 -10.35 1.67
N LEU A 111 8.91 -9.21 1.64
CA LEU A 111 9.21 -8.12 0.70
C LEU A 111 10.61 -7.55 0.94
N THR A 112 10.95 -7.29 2.21
CA THR A 112 12.26 -6.76 2.61
C THR A 112 13.39 -7.72 2.25
N ASP A 113 13.24 -9.02 2.51
CA ASP A 113 14.21 -10.06 2.13
C ASP A 113 14.44 -10.13 0.62
N ARG A 114 13.41 -9.82 -0.15
CA ARG A 114 13.50 -9.75 -1.63
C ARG A 114 14.06 -8.43 -2.16
N GLY A 115 14.39 -7.47 -1.27
CA GLY A 115 14.85 -6.14 -1.66
C GLY A 115 13.75 -5.27 -2.28
N VAL A 116 12.50 -5.52 -1.93
CA VAL A 116 11.33 -4.73 -2.34
C VAL A 116 11.00 -3.73 -1.24
N VAL A 117 10.88 -2.47 -1.58
CA VAL A 117 10.47 -1.41 -0.65
C VAL A 117 8.95 -1.32 -0.61
N TYR A 118 8.35 -1.54 0.54
CA TYR A 118 6.93 -1.28 0.72
C TYR A 118 6.71 0.08 1.37
N VAL A 119 5.60 0.76 1.02
CA VAL A 119 5.19 2.01 1.66
C VAL A 119 3.70 1.97 1.93
N THR A 120 3.32 2.15 3.20
CA THR A 120 1.91 2.21 3.59
C THR A 120 1.69 3.28 4.65
N LYS A 121 0.46 3.78 4.73
CA LYS A 121 0.07 4.69 5.81
C LYS A 121 -0.08 3.91 7.11
N MET A 122 0.53 4.42 8.17
CA MET A 122 0.49 3.79 9.47
C MET A 122 -0.93 3.77 10.07
N LYS A 123 -1.30 2.67 10.74
CA LYS A 123 -2.51 2.58 11.58
C LYS A 123 -2.21 3.19 12.94
N LYS A 124 -3.22 3.86 13.55
CA LYS A 124 -3.07 4.53 14.85
C LYS A 124 -2.77 3.59 16.02
N ASN A 125 -3.20 2.33 15.93
CA ASN A 125 -3.20 1.38 17.06
C ASN A 125 -2.19 0.24 16.86
N LEU A 126 -1.05 0.52 16.24
CA LEU A 126 0.03 -0.46 16.14
C LEU A 126 0.93 -0.36 17.36
N SER A 127 1.23 -1.52 17.97
CA SER A 127 2.22 -1.62 19.03
C SER A 127 3.59 -1.91 18.41
N TYR A 128 4.60 -1.15 18.77
CA TYR A 128 5.98 -1.29 18.31
C TYR A 128 6.96 -0.77 19.37
N GLU A 129 8.19 -1.20 19.28
CA GLU A 129 9.30 -0.72 20.07
C GLU A 129 10.19 0.19 19.21
N ILE A 130 10.58 1.36 19.71
CA ILE A 130 11.45 2.29 19.02
C ILE A 130 12.89 1.93 19.32
N MET A 131 13.69 1.67 18.28
CA MET A 131 15.12 1.42 18.38
C MET A 131 15.94 2.69 18.16
N VAL A 132 15.55 3.50 17.16
CA VAL A 132 16.23 4.74 16.80
C VAL A 132 15.17 5.81 16.54
N ASP A 133 15.45 7.03 16.93
CA ASP A 133 14.55 8.18 16.74
C ASP A 133 15.37 9.40 16.33
N CYS A 134 15.13 9.89 15.13
CA CYS A 134 15.85 11.01 14.55
C CYS A 134 14.86 12.07 14.04
N ILE A 135 15.15 13.33 14.32
CA ILE A 135 14.41 14.48 13.79
C ILE A 135 15.31 15.18 12.77
N HIS A 136 14.84 15.23 11.52
CA HIS A 136 15.49 15.95 10.46
C HIS A 136 14.89 17.37 10.39
N GLN A 137 15.76 18.38 10.41
CA GLN A 137 15.39 19.78 10.39
C GLN A 137 15.84 20.41 9.07
N ASN A 138 15.05 21.38 8.59
CA ASN A 138 15.45 22.20 7.47
C ASN A 138 16.52 23.23 7.93
N PRO A 139 17.15 24.00 7.01
CA PRO A 139 18.14 25.04 7.37
C PRO A 139 17.64 26.10 8.34
N GLU A 140 16.32 26.28 8.45
CA GLU A 140 15.66 27.22 9.37
C GLU A 140 15.42 26.62 10.76
N GLY A 141 15.82 25.35 10.99
CA GLY A 141 15.66 24.64 12.26
C GLY A 141 14.26 24.08 12.51
N LEU A 142 13.35 24.14 11.51
CA LEU A 142 12.02 23.54 11.62
C LEU A 142 12.08 22.06 11.26
N MET A 143 11.26 21.26 11.94
CA MET A 143 11.15 19.83 11.65
C MET A 143 10.64 19.61 10.21
N GLU A 144 11.48 19.05 9.35
CA GLU A 144 11.10 18.60 8.02
C GLU A 144 10.39 17.25 8.08
N TYR A 145 11.03 16.29 8.73
CA TYR A 145 10.43 14.99 9.03
C TYR A 145 11.12 14.33 10.23
N ARG A 146 10.40 13.38 10.83
CA ARG A 146 10.93 12.49 11.89
C ARG A 146 11.05 11.09 11.32
N GLU A 147 12.18 10.46 11.52
CA GLU A 147 12.44 9.08 11.14
C GLU A 147 12.65 8.23 12.41
N GLN A 148 11.94 7.12 12.48
CA GLN A 148 12.06 6.15 13.58
C GLN A 148 12.32 4.77 12.99
N VAL A 149 13.34 4.08 13.50
CA VAL A 149 13.51 2.64 13.28
C VAL A 149 12.79 1.92 14.41
N VAL A 150 11.91 1.01 14.05
CA VAL A 150 11.01 0.33 14.99
C VAL A 150 10.98 -1.17 14.77
N VAL A 151 10.63 -1.91 15.82
CA VAL A 151 10.39 -3.35 15.76
C VAL A 151 8.93 -3.63 16.07
N PHE A 152 8.27 -4.33 15.17
CA PHE A 152 6.95 -4.91 15.38
C PHE A 152 7.11 -6.37 15.81
N ARG A 153 6.64 -6.70 17.01
CA ARG A 153 6.65 -8.08 17.53
C ARG A 153 5.24 -8.65 17.48
N LYS A 154 5.07 -9.76 16.77
CA LYS A 154 3.78 -10.45 16.68
C LYS A 154 3.98 -11.95 16.58
N GLY A 155 3.78 -12.66 17.70
CA GLY A 155 4.17 -14.08 17.82
C GLY A 155 5.67 -14.22 17.58
N ASP A 156 6.06 -15.11 16.67
CA ASP A 156 7.46 -15.35 16.32
C ASP A 156 8.03 -14.35 15.30
N ILE A 157 7.20 -13.39 14.82
CA ILE A 157 7.62 -12.41 13.82
C ILE A 157 8.19 -11.19 14.52
N ASN A 158 9.43 -10.83 14.16
CA ASN A 158 10.12 -9.62 14.58
C ASN A 158 10.44 -8.80 13.32
N HIS A 159 9.53 -7.93 12.91
CA HIS A 159 9.68 -7.11 11.72
C HIS A 159 10.30 -5.76 12.06
N ILE A 160 11.48 -5.47 11.48
CA ILE A 160 12.13 -4.16 11.58
C ILE A 160 11.65 -3.29 10.43
N ALA A 161 11.21 -2.09 10.77
CA ALA A 161 10.68 -1.15 9.79
C ALA A 161 11.05 0.28 10.15
N ARG A 162 10.84 1.21 9.20
CA ARG A 162 10.97 2.64 9.44
C ARG A 162 9.60 3.31 9.46
N ILE A 163 9.45 4.28 10.34
CA ILE A 163 8.29 5.18 10.36
C ILE A 163 8.80 6.58 10.00
N ILE A 164 8.30 7.11 8.90
CA ILE A 164 8.57 8.47 8.46
C ILE A 164 7.36 9.33 8.76
N THR A 165 7.51 10.34 9.62
CA THR A 165 6.43 11.25 10.00
C THR A 165 6.75 12.67 9.55
N TYR A 166 5.82 13.29 8.83
CA TYR A 166 5.93 14.65 8.33
C TYR A 166 4.60 15.41 8.44
N VAL A 167 4.67 16.73 8.30
CA VAL A 167 3.49 17.60 8.29
C VAL A 167 2.99 17.79 6.85
N ASP A 168 1.80 17.32 6.56
CA ASP A 168 1.12 17.55 5.27
C ASP A 168 0.33 18.87 5.34
N ILE A 169 0.77 19.85 4.57
CA ILE A 169 0.15 21.18 4.49
C ILE A 169 -0.55 21.31 3.14
N LYS A 170 -1.88 21.20 3.13
CA LYS A 170 -2.69 21.40 1.93
C LYS A 170 -3.38 22.75 1.95
N LYS A 171 -3.39 23.46 0.81
CA LYS A 171 -4.06 24.76 0.65
C LYS A 171 -5.51 24.70 1.17
N GLY A 172 -5.86 25.58 2.11
CA GLY A 172 -7.20 25.67 2.69
C GLY A 172 -7.55 24.58 3.72
N LYS A 173 -6.59 23.74 4.15
CA LYS A 173 -6.80 22.74 5.20
C LYS A 173 -5.83 22.95 6.37
N LYS A 174 -6.23 22.49 7.55
CA LYS A 174 -5.32 22.49 8.71
C LYS A 174 -4.16 21.52 8.47
N PRO A 175 -2.94 21.88 8.91
CA PRO A 175 -1.79 20.98 8.86
C PRO A 175 -2.10 19.64 9.51
N LYS A 176 -1.64 18.56 8.92
CA LYS A 176 -1.89 17.20 9.39
C LYS A 176 -0.61 16.39 9.44
N LEU A 177 -0.35 15.77 10.58
CA LEU A 177 0.72 14.78 10.69
C LEU A 177 0.34 13.50 9.92
N ILE A 178 1.25 13.08 9.06
CA ILE A 178 1.16 11.80 8.33
C ILE A 178 2.36 10.97 8.73
N SER A 179 2.09 9.71 9.08
CA SER A 179 3.12 8.71 9.32
C SER A 179 3.00 7.60 8.29
N LEU A 180 4.10 7.35 7.60
CA LEU A 180 4.29 6.26 6.65
C LEU A 180 5.13 5.17 7.30
N LEU A 181 4.79 3.93 7.01
CA LEU A 181 5.52 2.74 7.39
C LEU A 181 6.21 2.18 6.14
N THR A 182 7.50 1.92 6.25
CA THR A 182 8.33 1.39 5.17
C THR A 182 9.42 0.47 5.71
#